data_47b212f26b5438b8fe24095a12de65d7
#
_entry.id   47b212f26b5438b8fe24095a12de65d7
#
_cell.length_a   1.000
_cell.length_b   1.000
_cell.length_c   1.000
_cell.angle_alpha   90.00
_cell.angle_beta   90.00
_cell.angle_gamma   90.00
#
_symmetry.space_group_name_H-M   'P 1'
#
loop_
_entity.id
_entity.type
_entity.pdbx_description
1 polymer ?
#
loop_
_entity_poly.entity_id
_entity_poly.type
_entity_poly.pdbx_seq_one_letter_code
_entity_poly.pdbx_strand_id
1 'polypeptide(L)'
;ASSLRCCPGREKQGDTNMRIEAIPIGTNPPKDINVIIEVPVGGEPIKYELHKESGTLWVDRFLYTPMRYPGNYGFVPHTLADDGDPLDVIVVNQRPIVPGAVMNCRPIGVLMMQDEAGADEKILAVPTTKLTRRYETVRSYEDLPKITLEQIVHFFDHYKDLEPNKWVEVTGWQGPEEAEAIIERSIRQAAAETKPAE
;
A
#
# COMPACT_ATOMS: atom_id res chain seq x y z
N ALA A 1 -61.94 19.02 -1.68
CA ALA A 1 -61.19 17.96 -2.32
C ALA A 1 -59.74 18.44 -2.54
N SER A 2 -58.88 18.09 -1.62
CA SER A 2 -57.44 18.40 -1.69
C SER A 2 -56.68 17.14 -2.14
N SER A 3 -56.11 17.15 -3.33
CA SER A 3 -55.29 16.07 -3.84
C SER A 3 -53.89 16.16 -3.26
N LEU A 4 -53.54 15.24 -2.41
CA LEU A 4 -52.15 14.99 -1.98
C LEU A 4 -51.35 14.50 -3.19
N ARG A 5 -50.43 15.31 -3.69
CA ARG A 5 -49.42 14.90 -4.68
C ARG A 5 -48.41 14.00 -3.99
N CYS A 6 -48.33 12.79 -4.50
CA CYS A 6 -47.32 11.79 -4.13
C CYS A 6 -45.92 12.35 -4.52
N CYS A 7 -45.00 12.44 -3.58
CA CYS A 7 -43.61 12.77 -3.86
C CYS A 7 -42.98 11.65 -4.68
N PRO A 8 -42.27 11.94 -5.78
CA PRO A 8 -41.53 10.94 -6.50
C PRO A 8 -40.37 10.40 -5.62
N GLY A 9 -40.10 9.11 -5.80
CA GLY A 9 -39.21 8.31 -5.00
C GLY A 9 -37.83 8.94 -4.81
N ARG A 10 -37.28 8.74 -3.62
CA ARG A 10 -35.86 8.96 -3.30
C ARG A 10 -35.02 8.22 -4.30
N GLU A 11 -34.37 8.95 -5.17
CA GLU A 11 -33.21 8.40 -5.90
C GLU A 11 -32.24 7.84 -4.85
N LYS A 12 -31.80 6.60 -5.03
CA LYS A 12 -30.74 6.00 -4.20
C LYS A 12 -29.54 6.90 -4.38
N GLN A 13 -29.18 7.66 -3.36
CA GLN A 13 -27.88 8.30 -3.29
C GLN A 13 -26.84 7.20 -3.57
N GLY A 14 -26.11 7.33 -4.66
CA GLY A 14 -25.04 6.40 -5.00
C GLY A 14 -24.04 6.36 -3.84
N ASP A 15 -23.69 5.17 -3.45
CA ASP A 15 -22.69 4.92 -2.43
C ASP A 15 -21.40 5.61 -2.85
N THR A 16 -20.98 6.64 -2.14
CA THR A 16 -19.80 7.46 -2.46
C THR A 16 -18.52 6.87 -1.85
N ASN A 17 -18.63 5.72 -1.16
CA ASN A 17 -17.52 5.05 -0.53
C ASN A 17 -16.61 4.39 -1.56
N MET A 18 -15.29 4.39 -1.28
CA MET A 18 -14.33 3.64 -2.09
C MET A 18 -14.66 2.14 -2.00
N ARG A 19 -14.88 1.52 -3.15
CA ARG A 19 -15.15 0.09 -3.25
C ARG A 19 -13.85 -0.64 -3.58
N ILE A 20 -13.11 -1.03 -2.53
CA ILE A 20 -11.80 -1.69 -2.66
C ILE A 20 -11.92 -2.97 -3.49
N GLU A 21 -13.00 -3.72 -3.28
CA GLU A 21 -13.29 -4.98 -4.01
C GLU A 21 -13.47 -4.78 -5.52
N ALA A 22 -13.73 -3.54 -5.96
CA ALA A 22 -13.84 -3.21 -7.39
C ALA A 22 -12.50 -2.77 -8.03
N ILE A 23 -11.45 -2.57 -7.22
CA ILE A 23 -10.13 -2.16 -7.69
C ILE A 23 -9.34 -3.43 -8.05
N PRO A 24 -8.94 -3.66 -9.32
CA PRO A 24 -8.19 -4.86 -9.67
C PRO A 24 -6.76 -4.82 -9.07
N ILE A 25 -6.16 -5.99 -8.86
CA ILE A 25 -4.78 -6.11 -8.36
C ILE A 25 -3.78 -5.39 -9.28
N GLY A 26 -3.99 -5.46 -10.57
CA GLY A 26 -3.16 -4.91 -11.63
C GLY A 26 -3.66 -5.38 -12.99
N THR A 27 -2.94 -5.04 -14.06
CA THR A 27 -3.26 -5.54 -15.42
C THR A 27 -2.56 -6.87 -15.68
N ASN A 28 -1.38 -7.07 -15.12
CA ASN A 28 -0.57 -8.28 -15.30
C ASN A 28 0.22 -8.60 -14.00
N PRO A 29 -0.48 -8.88 -12.87
CA PRO A 29 0.20 -9.22 -11.63
C PRO A 29 0.96 -10.56 -11.77
N PRO A 30 2.11 -10.71 -11.11
CA PRO A 30 2.76 -9.78 -10.18
C PRO A 30 3.61 -8.68 -10.83
N LYS A 31 3.77 -8.67 -12.17
CA LYS A 31 4.67 -7.76 -12.90
C LYS A 31 4.20 -6.30 -12.93
N ASP A 32 2.92 -6.06 -12.82
CA ASP A 32 2.35 -4.76 -12.49
C ASP A 32 1.24 -4.93 -11.44
N ILE A 33 1.17 -3.99 -10.52
CA ILE A 33 0.23 -3.98 -9.41
C ILE A 33 -0.42 -2.60 -9.28
N ASN A 34 -1.64 -2.56 -8.83
CA ASN A 34 -2.28 -1.33 -8.39
C ASN A 34 -2.05 -1.16 -6.88
N VAL A 35 -1.55 -0.01 -6.51
CA VAL A 35 -1.30 0.37 -5.11
C VAL A 35 -2.30 1.43 -4.70
N ILE A 36 -3.06 1.18 -3.65
CA ILE A 36 -3.91 2.18 -3.00
C ILE A 36 -3.02 2.94 -2.02
N ILE A 37 -2.83 4.23 -2.26
CA ILE A 37 -1.94 5.06 -1.45
C ILE A 37 -2.67 5.50 -0.18
N GLU A 38 -2.03 5.30 0.96
CA GLU A 38 -2.54 5.73 2.27
C GLU A 38 -1.75 6.89 2.83
N VAL A 39 -0.42 6.86 2.69
CA VAL A 39 0.46 7.90 3.22
C VAL A 39 1.30 8.51 2.08
N PRO A 40 1.24 9.83 1.87
CA PRO A 40 2.02 10.49 0.83
C PRO A 40 3.49 10.63 1.22
N VAL A 41 4.40 10.56 0.24
CA VAL A 41 5.82 10.85 0.47
C VAL A 41 6.01 12.22 1.11
N GLY A 42 6.84 12.29 2.17
CA GLY A 42 7.16 13.53 2.88
C GLY A 42 5.98 14.18 3.59
N GLY A 43 4.83 13.49 3.69
CA GLY A 43 3.67 13.95 4.46
C GLY A 43 3.97 14.12 5.95
N GLU A 44 3.02 14.65 6.71
CA GLU A 44 3.14 14.74 8.16
C GLU A 44 3.35 13.34 8.78
N PRO A 45 3.95 13.22 9.97
CA PRO A 45 4.19 11.94 10.65
C PRO A 45 2.87 11.32 11.18
N ILE A 46 2.00 11.00 10.25
CA ILE A 46 0.69 10.41 10.52
C ILE A 46 0.55 9.15 9.66
N LYS A 47 0.26 8.02 10.29
CA LYS A 47 -0.14 6.81 9.58
C LYS A 47 -1.66 6.84 9.36
N TYR A 48 -2.06 6.64 8.12
CA TYR A 48 -3.44 6.43 7.73
C TYR A 48 -3.63 4.99 7.28
N GLU A 49 -4.80 4.44 7.50
CA GLU A 49 -5.22 3.13 7.02
C GLU A 49 -6.59 3.22 6.37
N LEU A 50 -6.77 2.50 5.30
CA LEU A 50 -8.07 2.40 4.64
C LEU A 50 -8.94 1.38 5.37
N HIS A 51 -9.98 1.86 6.05
CA HIS A 51 -10.94 1.01 6.73
C HIS A 51 -11.84 0.30 5.70
N LYS A 52 -11.65 -1.00 5.56
CA LYS A 52 -12.22 -1.82 4.47
C LYS A 52 -13.76 -1.75 4.42
N GLU A 53 -14.43 -1.77 5.58
CA GLU A 53 -15.89 -1.75 5.65
C GLU A 53 -16.51 -0.41 5.25
N SER A 54 -15.91 0.70 5.66
CA SER A 54 -16.41 2.04 5.37
C SER A 54 -15.88 2.64 4.08
N GLY A 55 -14.82 2.06 3.51
CA GLY A 55 -14.13 2.60 2.34
C GLY A 55 -13.54 4.00 2.55
N THR A 56 -13.21 4.34 3.80
CA THR A 56 -12.72 5.66 4.20
C THR A 56 -11.37 5.53 4.88
N LEU A 57 -10.48 6.50 4.65
CA LEU A 57 -9.21 6.57 5.36
C LEU A 57 -9.44 6.99 6.81
N TRP A 58 -8.87 6.24 7.71
CA TRP A 58 -8.82 6.55 9.13
C TRP A 58 -7.41 6.94 9.52
N VAL A 59 -7.29 7.77 10.56
CA VAL A 59 -6.00 7.99 11.22
C VAL A 59 -5.76 6.78 12.12
N ASP A 60 -4.75 5.98 11.77
CA ASP A 60 -4.33 4.87 12.63
C ASP A 60 -3.57 5.42 13.85
N ARG A 61 -2.51 6.18 13.60
CA ARG A 61 -1.71 6.79 14.66
C ARG A 61 -0.89 7.98 14.18
N PHE A 62 -0.46 8.80 15.13
CA PHE A 62 0.63 9.75 14.95
C PHE A 62 1.95 9.03 15.26
N LEU A 63 2.93 9.11 14.36
CA LEU A 63 4.25 8.60 14.65
C LEU A 63 4.85 9.37 15.83
N TYR A 64 5.47 8.69 16.76
CA TYR A 64 6.13 9.35 17.91
C TYR A 64 7.45 10.01 17.51
N THR A 65 8.07 9.54 16.43
CA THR A 65 9.22 10.20 15.82
C THR A 65 8.77 11.30 14.86
N PRO A 66 9.59 12.34 14.60
CA PRO A 66 9.29 13.38 13.61
C PRO A 66 9.57 12.91 12.17
N MET A 67 9.78 11.62 11.95
CA MET A 67 10.13 11.05 10.67
C MET A 67 8.96 11.11 9.70
N ARG A 68 9.27 11.23 8.42
CA ARG A 68 8.29 11.26 7.32
C ARG A 68 8.53 10.09 6.39
N TYR A 69 7.46 9.54 5.83
CA TYR A 69 7.57 8.43 4.88
C TYR A 69 8.45 8.81 3.68
N PRO A 70 9.46 8.01 3.33
CA PRO A 70 10.43 8.31 2.26
C PRO A 70 9.90 8.00 0.85
N GLY A 71 8.73 7.40 0.75
CA GLY A 71 7.98 7.10 -0.48
C GLY A 71 6.49 7.22 -0.24
N ASN A 72 5.69 7.15 -1.31
CA ASN A 72 4.25 7.00 -1.15
C ASN A 72 3.98 5.58 -0.65
N TYR A 73 3.33 5.46 0.48
CA TYR A 73 3.07 4.20 1.15
C TYR A 73 1.61 3.80 0.98
N GLY A 74 1.35 2.53 0.84
CA GLY A 74 0.02 1.97 0.69
C GLY A 74 0.08 0.46 0.52
N PHE A 75 -0.96 -0.13 -0.03
CA PHE A 75 -1.10 -1.59 -0.12
C PHE A 75 -1.64 -2.05 -1.47
N VAL A 76 -1.49 -3.34 -1.76
CA VAL A 76 -2.05 -4.00 -2.94
C VAL A 76 -3.43 -4.58 -2.59
N PRO A 77 -4.51 -4.21 -3.31
CA PRO A 77 -5.82 -4.81 -3.06
C PRO A 77 -5.83 -6.31 -3.39
N HIS A 78 -6.70 -7.08 -2.72
CA HIS A 78 -6.84 -8.54 -2.88
C HIS A 78 -5.56 -9.34 -2.63
N THR A 79 -4.74 -8.88 -1.71
CA THR A 79 -3.60 -9.61 -1.17
C THR A 79 -3.77 -9.82 0.33
N LEU A 80 -3.07 -10.80 0.87
CA LEU A 80 -3.00 -11.09 2.30
C LEU A 80 -1.56 -11.48 2.63
N ALA A 81 -0.93 -10.71 3.50
CA ALA A 81 0.39 -11.01 4.05
C ALA A 81 0.28 -11.90 5.30
N ASP A 82 1.42 -12.33 5.83
CA ASP A 82 1.46 -13.30 6.94
C ASP A 82 0.97 -12.69 8.28
N ASP A 83 0.97 -11.35 8.40
CA ASP A 83 0.41 -10.60 9.53
C ASP A 83 -1.12 -10.44 9.50
N GLY A 84 -1.77 -10.87 8.42
CA GLY A 84 -3.23 -10.79 8.23
C GLY A 84 -3.72 -9.52 7.56
N ASP A 85 -2.81 -8.63 7.16
CA ASP A 85 -3.12 -7.40 6.42
C ASP A 85 -2.78 -7.52 4.93
N PRO A 86 -3.31 -6.62 4.07
CA PRO A 86 -2.88 -6.56 2.68
C PRO A 86 -1.39 -6.26 2.57
N LEU A 87 -0.78 -6.75 1.49
CA LEU A 87 0.65 -6.58 1.23
C LEU A 87 1.03 -5.12 1.05
N ASP A 88 1.92 -4.65 1.90
CA ASP A 88 2.42 -3.27 1.95
C ASP A 88 3.39 -2.94 0.80
N VAL A 89 3.28 -1.72 0.30
CA VAL A 89 4.12 -1.21 -0.79
C VAL A 89 4.64 0.18 -0.49
N ILE A 90 5.93 0.40 -0.72
CA ILE A 90 6.51 1.73 -0.82
C ILE A 90 6.78 2.07 -2.29
N VAL A 91 6.13 3.10 -2.78
CA VAL A 91 6.29 3.57 -4.16
C VAL A 91 7.28 4.72 -4.20
N VAL A 92 8.43 4.48 -4.84
CA VAL A 92 9.45 5.52 -5.05
C VAL A 92 8.94 6.51 -6.09
N ASN A 93 8.53 7.67 -5.61
CA ASN A 93 8.13 8.79 -6.42
C ASN A 93 8.37 10.10 -5.66
N GLN A 94 8.85 11.14 -6.36
CA GLN A 94 9.22 12.43 -5.75
C GLN A 94 8.00 13.32 -5.42
N ARG A 95 6.81 12.95 -5.89
CA ARG A 95 5.59 13.75 -5.68
C ARG A 95 4.67 13.05 -4.69
N PRO A 96 4.12 13.78 -3.72
CA PRO A 96 3.08 13.24 -2.85
C PRO A 96 1.83 12.91 -3.68
N ILE A 97 1.30 11.73 -3.45
CA ILE A 97 0.05 11.27 -4.06
C ILE A 97 -1.06 11.39 -3.03
N VAL A 98 -2.20 11.87 -3.46
CA VAL A 98 -3.38 12.03 -2.59
C VAL A 98 -3.76 10.67 -2.00
N PRO A 99 -3.91 10.57 -0.67
CA PRO A 99 -4.39 9.34 -0.03
C PRO A 99 -5.74 8.90 -0.62
N GLY A 100 -5.88 7.59 -0.82
CA GLY A 100 -7.02 6.98 -1.51
C GLY A 100 -6.85 6.90 -3.05
N ALA A 101 -5.85 7.54 -3.64
CA ALA A 101 -5.59 7.37 -5.07
C ALA A 101 -4.97 6.01 -5.38
N VAL A 102 -5.35 5.44 -6.53
CA VAL A 102 -4.79 4.18 -7.04
C VAL A 102 -3.68 4.48 -8.03
N MET A 103 -2.51 3.91 -7.81
CA MET A 103 -1.36 4.05 -8.68
C MET A 103 -0.95 2.71 -9.27
N ASN A 104 -0.89 2.60 -10.59
CA ASN A 104 -0.34 1.42 -11.24
C ASN A 104 1.18 1.45 -11.21
N CYS A 105 1.78 0.44 -10.59
CA CYS A 105 3.20 0.37 -10.26
C CYS A 105 3.82 -0.93 -10.77
N ARG A 106 5.13 -0.92 -10.93
CA ARG A 106 5.95 -2.07 -11.23
C ARG A 106 6.87 -2.37 -10.05
N PRO A 107 6.80 -3.57 -9.47
CA PRO A 107 7.72 -4.01 -8.43
C PRO A 107 9.17 -4.02 -8.95
N ILE A 108 10.11 -3.60 -8.11
CA ILE A 108 11.54 -3.55 -8.41
C ILE A 108 12.41 -4.19 -7.33
N GLY A 109 11.78 -4.68 -6.27
CA GLY A 109 12.43 -5.36 -5.15
C GLY A 109 11.52 -5.39 -3.93
N VAL A 110 12.06 -5.88 -2.82
CA VAL A 110 11.38 -5.96 -1.53
C VAL A 110 12.38 -5.71 -0.40
N LEU A 111 11.95 -4.95 0.59
CA LEU A 111 12.65 -4.80 1.86
C LEU A 111 12.16 -5.88 2.80
N MET A 112 13.07 -6.77 3.18
CA MET A 112 12.81 -7.82 4.15
C MET A 112 12.99 -7.27 5.55
N MET A 113 11.96 -7.35 6.35
CA MET A 113 11.96 -6.89 7.73
C MET A 113 11.03 -7.73 8.59
N GLN A 114 11.15 -7.59 9.88
CA GLN A 114 10.28 -8.19 10.88
C GLN A 114 10.05 -7.23 12.03
N ASP A 115 8.95 -7.39 12.69
CA ASP A 115 8.58 -6.63 13.89
C ASP A 115 7.97 -7.55 14.95
N GLU A 116 7.36 -6.99 15.97
CA GLU A 116 6.74 -7.75 17.07
C GLU A 116 5.58 -8.67 16.62
N ALA A 117 5.01 -8.45 15.43
CA ALA A 117 3.94 -9.29 14.86
C ALA A 117 4.49 -10.40 13.95
N GLY A 118 5.74 -10.32 13.51
CA GLY A 118 6.39 -11.30 12.66
C GLY A 118 7.04 -10.72 11.40
N ALA A 119 7.03 -11.47 10.32
CA ALA A 119 7.53 -11.01 9.03
C ALA A 119 6.64 -9.86 8.50
N ASP A 120 7.27 -8.80 8.06
CA ASP A 120 6.61 -7.55 7.64
C ASP A 120 7.33 -6.96 6.40
N GLU A 121 7.26 -7.69 5.28
CA GLU A 121 7.96 -7.33 4.05
C GLU A 121 7.31 -6.11 3.38
N LYS A 122 8.14 -5.19 2.85
CA LYS A 122 7.66 -4.01 2.12
C LYS A 122 8.08 -4.10 0.65
N ILE A 123 7.12 -4.29 -0.24
CA ILE A 123 7.40 -4.25 -1.68
C ILE A 123 7.88 -2.86 -2.07
N LEU A 124 8.99 -2.80 -2.79
CA LEU A 124 9.50 -1.58 -3.40
C LEU A 124 9.02 -1.52 -4.86
N ALA A 125 8.34 -0.45 -5.21
CA ALA A 125 7.80 -0.28 -6.55
C ALA A 125 8.06 1.12 -7.13
N VAL A 126 7.97 1.23 -8.44
CA VAL A 126 8.00 2.50 -9.16
C VAL A 126 6.75 2.62 -10.03
N PRO A 127 6.27 3.86 -10.32
CA PRO A 127 5.17 4.05 -11.25
C PRO A 127 5.47 3.44 -12.62
N THR A 128 4.46 2.84 -13.26
CA THR A 128 4.62 2.31 -14.61
C THR A 128 4.92 3.42 -15.63
N THR A 129 5.48 3.04 -16.77
CA THR A 129 5.81 3.98 -17.86
C THR A 129 4.57 4.67 -18.45
N LYS A 130 3.38 4.09 -18.25
CA LYS A 130 2.11 4.72 -18.59
C LYS A 130 1.86 6.00 -17.80
N LEU A 131 2.29 6.04 -16.55
CA LEU A 131 2.12 7.20 -15.66
C LEU A 131 3.29 8.19 -15.80
N THR A 132 4.52 7.68 -15.94
CA THR A 132 5.71 8.53 -16.08
C THR A 132 6.88 7.76 -16.70
N ARG A 133 7.66 8.43 -17.55
CA ARG A 133 8.88 7.87 -18.13
C ARG A 133 10.09 7.97 -17.19
N ARG A 134 9.95 8.62 -16.05
CA ARG A 134 11.07 8.90 -15.12
C ARG A 134 11.80 7.62 -14.68
N TYR A 135 11.06 6.50 -14.56
CA TYR A 135 11.56 5.22 -14.07
C TYR A 135 11.62 4.16 -15.16
N GLU A 136 11.62 4.56 -16.45
CA GLU A 136 11.56 3.62 -17.57
C GLU A 136 12.80 2.71 -17.66
N THR A 137 13.94 3.13 -17.13
CA THR A 137 15.19 2.35 -17.11
C THR A 137 15.40 1.56 -15.83
N VAL A 138 14.65 1.86 -14.75
CA VAL A 138 14.78 1.16 -13.47
C VAL A 138 14.16 -0.24 -13.60
N ARG A 139 14.93 -1.29 -13.31
CA ARG A 139 14.49 -2.69 -13.36
C ARG A 139 14.55 -3.37 -12.00
N SER A 140 15.51 -2.99 -11.18
CA SER A 140 15.77 -3.48 -9.84
C SER A 140 15.90 -2.31 -8.87
N TYR A 141 15.75 -2.57 -7.57
CA TYR A 141 16.06 -1.60 -6.53
C TYR A 141 17.49 -1.06 -6.65
N GLU A 142 18.45 -1.88 -7.15
CA GLU A 142 19.86 -1.51 -7.34
C GLU A 142 20.05 -0.38 -8.35
N ASP A 143 19.08 -0.15 -9.25
CA ASP A 143 19.10 0.95 -10.22
C ASP A 143 18.74 2.31 -9.59
N LEU A 144 18.28 2.31 -8.34
CA LEU A 144 17.99 3.54 -7.61
C LEU A 144 19.26 4.12 -6.98
N PRO A 145 19.29 5.44 -6.76
CA PRO A 145 20.38 6.04 -5.99
C PRO A 145 20.50 5.38 -4.61
N LYS A 146 21.72 5.00 -4.22
CA LYS A 146 21.99 4.32 -2.95
C LYS A 146 21.40 5.06 -1.75
N ILE A 147 21.50 6.41 -1.74
CA ILE A 147 20.93 7.23 -0.67
C ILE A 147 19.41 7.06 -0.53
N THR A 148 18.68 6.78 -1.62
CA THR A 148 17.24 6.52 -1.55
C THR A 148 16.95 5.24 -0.78
N LEU A 149 17.70 4.19 -1.04
CA LEU A 149 17.59 2.91 -0.33
C LEU A 149 17.97 3.04 1.14
N GLU A 150 19.05 3.77 1.43
CA GLU A 150 19.50 4.06 2.79
C GLU A 150 18.45 4.85 3.57
N GLN A 151 17.79 5.83 2.96
CA GLN A 151 16.71 6.59 3.60
C GLN A 151 15.48 5.71 3.90
N ILE A 152 15.13 4.79 3.02
CA ILE A 152 14.01 3.86 3.24
C ILE A 152 14.34 2.92 4.40
N VAL A 153 15.51 2.31 4.39
CA VAL A 153 15.96 1.44 5.49
C VAL A 153 15.98 2.20 6.81
N HIS A 154 16.61 3.37 6.84
CA HIS A 154 16.69 4.19 8.04
C HIS A 154 15.32 4.58 8.59
N PHE A 155 14.35 4.87 7.71
CA PHE A 155 12.98 5.16 8.14
C PHE A 155 12.38 3.94 8.86
N PHE A 156 12.40 2.76 8.23
CA PHE A 156 11.77 1.57 8.82
C PHE A 156 12.50 1.07 10.07
N ASP A 157 13.83 1.21 10.15
CA ASP A 157 14.60 0.87 11.35
C ASP A 157 14.24 1.75 12.56
N HIS A 158 13.80 3.00 12.34
CA HIS A 158 13.70 3.99 13.42
C HIS A 158 12.32 4.61 13.63
N TYR A 159 11.35 4.41 12.74
CA TYR A 159 10.05 5.11 12.84
C TYR A 159 9.22 4.70 14.07
N LYS A 160 9.50 3.53 14.67
CA LYS A 160 8.88 3.02 15.90
C LYS A 160 9.74 3.22 17.16
N ASP A 161 10.94 3.80 17.10
CA ASP A 161 11.90 3.87 18.23
C ASP A 161 11.33 4.46 19.51
N LEU A 162 10.38 5.37 19.43
CA LEU A 162 9.76 6.02 20.58
C LEU A 162 8.44 5.35 20.99
N GLU A 163 7.98 4.32 20.27
CA GLU A 163 6.76 3.58 20.62
C GLU A 163 7.07 2.49 21.65
N PRO A 164 6.35 2.46 22.81
CA PRO A 164 6.60 1.46 23.85
C PRO A 164 6.38 0.02 23.35
N ASN A 165 7.34 -0.85 23.62
CA ASN A 165 7.28 -2.29 23.27
C ASN A 165 7.19 -2.59 21.77
N LYS A 166 7.53 -1.63 20.91
CA LYS A 166 7.66 -1.79 19.48
C LYS A 166 9.13 -1.91 19.10
N TRP A 167 9.40 -2.72 18.09
CA TRP A 167 10.72 -2.85 17.49
C TRP A 167 10.58 -3.20 16.01
N VAL A 168 11.61 -2.98 15.26
CA VAL A 168 11.74 -3.38 13.87
C VAL A 168 13.16 -3.86 13.65
N GLU A 169 13.32 -4.89 12.85
CA GLU A 169 14.62 -5.37 12.36
C GLU A 169 14.57 -5.48 10.84
N VAL A 170 15.34 -4.64 10.16
CA VAL A 170 15.50 -4.73 8.70
C VAL A 170 16.63 -5.70 8.40
N THR A 171 16.33 -6.76 7.65
CA THR A 171 17.31 -7.80 7.28
C THR A 171 17.96 -7.56 5.92
N GLY A 172 17.38 -6.73 5.06
CA GLY A 172 17.97 -6.28 3.82
C GLY A 172 17.04 -6.29 2.61
N TRP A 173 17.61 -6.03 1.44
CA TRP A 173 16.91 -5.98 0.17
C TRP A 173 16.98 -7.30 -0.59
N GLN A 174 15.88 -7.65 -1.26
CA GLN A 174 15.84 -8.72 -2.27
C GLN A 174 15.35 -8.16 -3.61
N GLY A 175 15.63 -8.88 -4.70
CA GLY A 175 15.38 -8.46 -6.07
C GLY A 175 13.90 -8.52 -6.48
N PRO A 176 13.61 -8.12 -7.73
CA PRO A 176 12.25 -8.13 -8.26
C PRO A 176 11.63 -9.54 -8.31
N GLU A 177 12.42 -10.59 -8.51
CA GLU A 177 11.95 -11.97 -8.53
C GLU A 177 11.33 -12.38 -7.18
N GLU A 178 11.98 -12.00 -6.07
CA GLU A 178 11.44 -12.27 -4.73
C GLU A 178 10.20 -11.43 -4.45
N ALA A 179 10.20 -10.15 -4.86
CA ALA A 179 9.02 -9.30 -4.76
C ALA A 179 7.83 -9.90 -5.53
N GLU A 180 8.03 -10.40 -6.76
CA GLU A 180 7.01 -11.07 -7.56
C GLU A 180 6.51 -12.34 -6.87
N ALA A 181 7.40 -13.16 -6.29
CA ALA A 181 7.03 -14.38 -5.57
C ALA A 181 6.18 -14.10 -4.32
N ILE A 182 6.53 -13.06 -3.56
CA ILE A 182 5.76 -12.61 -2.39
C ILE A 182 4.37 -12.14 -2.82
N ILE A 183 4.27 -11.30 -3.87
CA ILE A 183 2.99 -10.83 -4.40
C ILE A 183 2.10 -12.01 -4.82
N GLU A 184 2.64 -12.99 -5.54
CA GLU A 184 1.90 -14.18 -5.94
C GLU A 184 1.43 -15.01 -4.74
N ARG A 185 2.27 -15.15 -3.71
CA ARG A 185 1.91 -15.85 -2.46
C ARG A 185 0.74 -15.13 -1.78
N SER A 186 0.82 -13.81 -1.61
CA SER A 186 -0.20 -13.01 -0.94
C SER A 186 -1.53 -12.99 -1.70
N ILE A 187 -1.51 -13.03 -3.04
CA ILE A 187 -2.72 -13.21 -3.87
C ILE A 187 -3.37 -14.57 -3.61
N ARG A 188 -2.57 -15.64 -3.55
CA ARG A 188 -3.10 -16.99 -3.28
C ARG A 188 -3.67 -17.11 -1.86
N GLN A 189 -3.06 -16.50 -0.86
CA GLN A 189 -3.54 -16.48 0.52
C GLN A 189 -4.90 -15.76 0.60
N ALA A 190 -5.04 -14.57 0.02
CA ALA A 190 -6.30 -13.85 -0.02
C ALA A 190 -7.43 -14.65 -0.72
N ALA A 191 -7.10 -15.32 -1.83
CA ALA A 191 -8.07 -16.15 -2.55
C ALA A 191 -8.49 -17.40 -1.79
N ALA A 192 -7.67 -17.91 -0.88
CA ALA A 192 -7.99 -19.06 -0.03
C ALA A 192 -8.96 -18.68 1.10
N GLU A 193 -8.80 -17.49 1.70
CA GLU A 193 -9.70 -16.99 2.76
C GLU A 193 -11.10 -16.65 2.25
N THR A 194 -11.21 -16.19 1.00
CA THR A 194 -12.51 -15.81 0.40
C THR A 194 -13.36 -16.98 -0.04
N LYS A 195 -12.85 -18.23 0.01
CA LYS A 195 -13.66 -19.42 -0.29
C LYS A 195 -14.49 -19.79 0.95
N PRO A 196 -15.85 -19.83 0.85
CA PRO A 196 -16.66 -20.35 1.94
C PRO A 196 -16.23 -21.80 2.23
N ALA A 197 -16.12 -22.14 3.50
CA ALA A 197 -15.96 -23.53 3.93
C ALA A 197 -17.18 -24.32 3.43
N GLU A 198 -16.94 -25.31 2.56
CA GLU A 198 -17.97 -26.26 2.08
C GLU A 198 -18.50 -27.13 3.24
#